data_7fff972e4cb99737eaee20a72eb5a339
#
_entry.id   7fff972e4cb99737eaee20a72eb5a339
#
_cell.length_a   1.000
_cell.length_b   1.000
_cell.length_c   1.000
_cell.angle_alpha   90.00
_cell.angle_beta   90.00
_cell.angle_gamma   90.00
#
_symmetry.space_group_name_H-M   'P 1'
#
loop_
_entity.id
_entity.type
_entity.pdbx_description
1 polymer ?
#
loop_
_entity_poly.entity_id
_entity_poly.type
_entity_poly.pdbx_seq_one_letter_code
_entity_poly.pdbx_strand_id
1 'polypeptide(L)'
;TYRGEGNKEKIEELVSEFKGSKIYALDDASDDEQVKSVFENIKEENGKIDGIVHSIAHANTEDLHNDFIYTSKNGYLHAMETSAYSLLLATRTAKEIDMLNEHSSIVTLTYDGSTKVINGYNVMGAAKAALEANVRYLAENLGKEEMRVNAISAGPIKTLSAKGIKDFSSMLTI
;
A
#
# COMPACT_ATOMS: atom_id res chain seq x y z
N THR A 1 -7.04 6.95 -4.95
CA THR A 1 -7.66 5.82 -5.69
C THR A 1 -8.60 5.03 -4.78
N TYR A 2 -9.55 4.31 -5.34
CA TYR A 2 -10.48 3.45 -4.63
C TYR A 2 -10.66 2.12 -5.36
N ARG A 3 -11.07 1.08 -4.62
CA ARG A 3 -11.31 -0.26 -5.14
C ARG A 3 -12.80 -0.61 -5.09
N GLY A 4 -13.34 -1.13 -6.19
CA GLY A 4 -14.70 -1.62 -6.32
C GLY A 4 -15.77 -0.52 -6.37
N GLU A 5 -16.70 -0.62 -7.30
CA GLU A 5 -17.78 0.35 -7.48
C GLU A 5 -18.63 0.59 -6.21
N GLY A 6 -18.81 -0.44 -5.37
CA GLY A 6 -19.56 -0.31 -4.11
C GLY A 6 -18.95 0.63 -3.07
N ASN A 7 -17.71 1.07 -3.26
CA ASN A 7 -17.04 2.04 -2.38
C ASN A 7 -17.07 3.47 -2.93
N LYS A 8 -17.46 3.65 -4.18
CA LYS A 8 -17.38 4.92 -4.89
C LYS A 8 -18.12 6.04 -4.16
N GLU A 9 -19.40 5.85 -3.89
CA GLU A 9 -20.25 6.85 -3.22
C GLU A 9 -19.69 7.30 -1.87
N LYS A 10 -19.18 6.34 -1.06
CA LYS A 10 -18.57 6.66 0.24
C LYS A 10 -17.29 7.47 0.10
N ILE A 11 -16.50 7.18 -0.91
CA ILE A 11 -15.26 7.91 -1.17
C ILE A 11 -15.58 9.29 -1.73
N GLU A 12 -16.57 9.42 -2.61
CA GLU A 12 -17.06 10.71 -3.10
C GLU A 12 -17.54 11.61 -1.96
N GLU A 13 -18.30 11.06 -1.01
CA GLU A 13 -18.72 11.78 0.19
C GLU A 13 -17.52 12.27 1.01
N LEU A 14 -16.56 11.38 1.30
CA LEU A 14 -15.35 11.72 2.08
C LEU A 14 -14.51 12.80 1.41
N VAL A 15 -14.29 12.72 0.10
CA VAL A 15 -13.42 13.67 -0.62
C VAL A 15 -14.14 14.98 -0.93
N SER A 16 -15.47 15.04 -0.87
CA SER A 16 -16.26 16.26 -1.10
C SER A 16 -15.89 17.40 -0.15
N GLU A 17 -15.40 17.07 1.05
CA GLU A 17 -14.90 18.03 2.04
C GLU A 17 -13.55 18.67 1.64
N PHE A 18 -12.82 18.06 0.70
CA PHE A 18 -11.49 18.51 0.27
C PHE A 18 -11.56 19.12 -1.13
N LYS A 19 -11.50 20.44 -1.18
CA LYS A 19 -11.58 21.17 -2.45
C LYS A 19 -10.47 20.77 -3.41
N GLY A 20 -10.84 20.42 -4.64
CA GLY A 20 -9.91 20.02 -5.70
C GLY A 20 -9.54 18.52 -5.69
N SER A 21 -10.11 17.73 -4.77
CA SER A 21 -9.90 16.29 -4.75
C SER A 21 -10.57 15.61 -5.94
N LYS A 22 -9.91 14.57 -6.45
CA LYS A 22 -10.43 13.68 -7.48
C LYS A 22 -10.29 12.23 -7.05
N ILE A 23 -11.13 11.35 -7.56
CA ILE A 23 -11.09 9.92 -7.29
C ILE A 23 -10.89 9.14 -8.59
N TYR A 24 -10.10 8.06 -8.50
CA TYR A 24 -9.80 7.18 -9.63
C TYR A 24 -9.99 5.74 -9.17
N ALA A 25 -10.69 4.93 -9.99
CA ALA A 25 -10.84 3.50 -9.73
C ALA A 25 -9.52 2.78 -10.00
N LEU A 26 -9.12 1.92 -9.07
CA LEU A 26 -7.95 1.04 -9.18
C LEU A 26 -8.29 -0.25 -8.45
N ASP A 27 -8.74 -1.25 -9.18
CA ASP A 27 -9.21 -2.51 -8.59
C ASP A 27 -8.07 -3.43 -8.17
N ASP A 28 -6.98 -3.42 -8.93
CA ASP A 28 -5.78 -4.16 -8.60
C ASP A 28 -4.52 -3.27 -8.72
N ALA A 29 -3.93 -2.95 -7.57
CA ALA A 29 -2.73 -2.14 -7.48
C ALA A 29 -1.44 -2.91 -7.81
N SER A 30 -1.54 -4.20 -8.12
CA SER A 30 -0.45 -5.05 -8.60
C SER A 30 -0.52 -5.33 -10.11
N ASP A 31 -1.55 -4.86 -10.78
CA ASP A 31 -1.74 -4.95 -12.22
C ASP A 31 -1.04 -3.76 -12.93
N ASP A 32 -0.03 -4.06 -13.76
CA ASP A 32 0.78 -3.06 -14.46
C ASP A 32 -0.06 -2.14 -15.35
N GLU A 33 -1.03 -2.69 -16.09
CA GLU A 33 -1.84 -1.92 -17.03
C GLU A 33 -2.83 -1.01 -16.31
N GLN A 34 -3.47 -1.50 -15.24
CA GLN A 34 -4.38 -0.68 -14.44
C GLN A 34 -3.65 0.48 -13.75
N VAL A 35 -2.52 0.21 -13.11
CA VAL A 35 -1.72 1.26 -12.45
C VAL A 35 -1.25 2.29 -13.46
N LYS A 36 -0.76 1.86 -14.62
CA LYS A 36 -0.32 2.74 -15.69
C LYS A 36 -1.46 3.62 -16.20
N SER A 37 -2.60 3.04 -16.54
CA SER A 37 -3.77 3.77 -17.03
C SER A 37 -4.25 4.84 -16.04
N VAL A 38 -4.35 4.47 -14.75
CA VAL A 38 -4.76 5.42 -13.70
C VAL A 38 -3.74 6.55 -13.55
N PHE A 39 -2.45 6.25 -13.58
CA PHE A 39 -1.41 7.27 -13.42
C PHE A 39 -1.31 8.20 -14.63
N GLU A 40 -1.49 7.68 -15.84
CA GLU A 40 -1.57 8.49 -17.05
C GLU A 40 -2.76 9.47 -16.97
N ASN A 41 -3.95 9.02 -16.54
CA ASN A 41 -5.11 9.87 -16.32
C ASN A 41 -4.86 10.95 -15.26
N ILE A 42 -4.23 10.58 -14.13
CA ILE A 42 -3.86 11.55 -13.09
C ILE A 42 -2.91 12.61 -13.65
N LYS A 43 -1.90 12.19 -14.40
CA LYS A 43 -0.91 13.10 -15.01
C LYS A 43 -1.55 14.02 -16.05
N GLU A 44 -2.43 13.50 -16.90
CA GLU A 44 -3.13 14.28 -17.91
C GLU A 44 -4.00 15.38 -17.29
N GLU A 45 -4.72 15.03 -16.22
CA GLU A 45 -5.65 15.96 -15.58
C GLU A 45 -4.99 16.93 -14.59
N ASN A 46 -3.86 16.58 -13.97
CA ASN A 46 -3.30 17.33 -12.84
C ASN A 46 -1.82 17.71 -13.06
N GLY A 47 -1.16 17.19 -14.09
CA GLY A 47 0.28 17.35 -14.27
C GLY A 47 1.10 16.45 -13.35
N LYS A 48 2.30 16.91 -13.00
CA LYS A 48 3.17 16.20 -12.06
C LYS A 48 2.68 16.34 -10.62
N ILE A 49 3.01 15.35 -9.80
CA ILE A 49 2.64 15.31 -8.38
C ILE A 49 3.87 15.40 -7.46
N ASP A 50 3.66 15.86 -6.23
CA ASP A 50 4.70 16.06 -5.23
C ASP A 50 4.90 14.84 -4.32
N GLY A 51 4.00 13.85 -4.41
CA GLY A 51 4.16 12.65 -3.61
C GLY A 51 3.10 11.59 -3.82
N ILE A 52 3.43 10.40 -3.30
CA ILE A 52 2.56 9.22 -3.29
C ILE A 52 2.43 8.72 -1.86
N VAL A 53 1.21 8.53 -1.41
CA VAL A 53 0.92 7.78 -0.18
C VAL A 53 0.43 6.39 -0.57
N HIS A 54 1.29 5.38 -0.39
CA HIS A 54 0.97 3.99 -0.62
C HIS A 54 0.39 3.38 0.67
N SER A 55 -0.93 3.27 0.74
CA SER A 55 -1.66 2.69 1.87
C SER A 55 -2.44 1.46 1.42
N ILE A 56 -1.74 0.49 0.83
CA ILE A 56 -2.30 -0.72 0.24
C ILE A 56 -1.71 -1.93 0.95
N ALA A 57 -2.58 -2.84 1.40
CA ALA A 57 -2.19 -4.15 1.92
C ALA A 57 -3.39 -5.09 1.88
N HIS A 58 -3.16 -6.33 1.53
CA HIS A 58 -4.17 -7.38 1.58
C HIS A 58 -3.53 -8.77 1.76
N ALA A 59 -4.20 -9.62 2.52
CA ALA A 59 -3.95 -11.06 2.60
C ALA A 59 -5.29 -11.78 2.77
N ASN A 60 -5.36 -13.04 2.34
CA ASN A 60 -6.56 -13.85 2.51
C ASN A 60 -6.80 -14.11 4.00
N THR A 61 -8.04 -14.09 4.40
CA THR A 61 -8.44 -14.31 5.81
C THR A 61 -7.94 -15.65 6.35
N GLU A 62 -7.97 -16.70 5.55
CA GLU A 62 -7.49 -18.03 5.93
C GLU A 62 -6.00 -18.03 6.26
N ASP A 63 -5.18 -17.33 5.47
CA ASP A 63 -3.73 -17.22 5.66
C ASP A 63 -3.35 -16.32 6.86
N LEU A 64 -4.29 -15.50 7.36
CA LEU A 64 -4.13 -14.74 8.61
C LEU A 64 -4.58 -15.54 9.84
N HIS A 65 -5.61 -16.40 9.71
CA HIS A 65 -6.22 -17.08 10.86
C HIS A 65 -5.61 -18.45 11.16
N ASN A 66 -5.08 -19.15 10.16
CA ASN A 66 -4.40 -20.42 10.34
C ASN A 66 -2.95 -20.21 10.84
N ASP A 67 -2.35 -21.25 11.39
CA ASP A 67 -0.94 -21.20 11.74
C ASP A 67 -0.09 -20.89 10.51
N PHE A 68 0.92 -20.05 10.66
CA PHE A 68 1.76 -19.55 9.56
C PHE A 68 2.36 -20.67 8.70
N ILE A 69 2.69 -21.81 9.30
CA ILE A 69 3.24 -22.97 8.59
C ILE A 69 2.29 -23.53 7.51
N TYR A 70 1.00 -23.27 7.62
CA TYR A 70 -0.03 -23.71 6.65
C TYR A 70 -0.40 -22.63 5.64
N THR A 71 0.33 -21.52 5.58
CA THR A 71 0.11 -20.48 4.56
C THR A 71 0.19 -21.09 3.17
N SER A 72 -0.85 -20.90 2.38
CA SER A 72 -0.89 -21.41 1.02
C SER A 72 0.11 -20.68 0.11
N LYS A 73 0.64 -21.37 -0.91
CA LYS A 73 1.51 -20.73 -1.91
C LYS A 73 0.82 -19.52 -2.57
N ASN A 74 -0.43 -19.69 -2.96
CA ASN A 74 -1.18 -18.62 -3.63
C ASN A 74 -1.47 -17.45 -2.68
N GLY A 75 -1.83 -17.72 -1.43
CA GLY A 75 -2.03 -16.67 -0.44
C GLY A 75 -0.74 -15.93 -0.08
N TYR A 76 0.37 -16.65 0.01
CA TYR A 76 1.68 -16.03 0.20
C TYR A 76 2.05 -15.09 -0.96
N LEU A 77 1.93 -15.57 -2.21
CA LEU A 77 2.20 -14.76 -3.40
C LEU A 77 1.28 -13.54 -3.48
N HIS A 78 -0.02 -13.73 -3.25
CA HIS A 78 -0.99 -12.65 -3.24
C HIS A 78 -0.67 -11.56 -2.19
N ALA A 79 -0.32 -11.98 -0.97
CA ALA A 79 0.06 -11.03 0.08
C ALA A 79 1.31 -10.21 -0.29
N MET A 80 2.32 -10.87 -0.87
CA MET A 80 3.54 -10.23 -1.34
C MET A 80 3.28 -9.26 -2.49
N GLU A 81 2.51 -9.68 -3.47
CA GLU A 81 2.17 -8.92 -4.65
C GLU A 81 1.39 -7.65 -4.29
N THR A 82 0.28 -7.81 -3.58
CA THR A 82 -0.59 -6.68 -3.22
C THR A 82 0.05 -5.76 -2.17
N SER A 83 0.81 -6.29 -1.19
CA SER A 83 1.25 -5.51 -0.03
C SER A 83 2.70 -5.03 -0.11
N ALA A 84 3.52 -5.57 -1.01
CA ALA A 84 4.92 -5.19 -1.14
C ALA A 84 5.29 -4.79 -2.58
N TYR A 85 4.95 -5.62 -3.58
CA TYR A 85 5.29 -5.32 -4.97
C TYR A 85 4.53 -4.09 -5.50
N SER A 86 3.30 -3.87 -5.07
CA SER A 86 2.50 -2.72 -5.48
C SER A 86 3.17 -1.36 -5.21
N LEU A 87 3.99 -1.24 -4.16
CA LEU A 87 4.80 -0.03 -3.92
C LEU A 87 5.87 0.14 -5.02
N LEU A 88 6.54 -0.95 -5.36
CA LEU A 88 7.57 -0.93 -6.42
C LEU A 88 6.93 -0.58 -7.77
N LEU A 89 5.80 -1.21 -8.11
CA LEU A 89 5.06 -0.96 -9.34
C LEU A 89 4.61 0.51 -9.42
N ALA A 90 3.93 1.03 -8.40
CA ALA A 90 3.48 2.42 -8.37
C ALA A 90 4.65 3.41 -8.54
N THR A 91 5.76 3.17 -7.84
CA THR A 91 6.95 4.02 -7.91
C THR A 91 7.59 3.98 -9.30
N ARG A 92 7.76 2.78 -9.86
CA ARG A 92 8.30 2.58 -11.20
C ARG A 92 7.44 3.27 -12.26
N THR A 93 6.14 3.02 -12.25
CA THR A 93 5.21 3.60 -13.23
C THR A 93 5.22 5.13 -13.15
N ALA A 94 5.15 5.71 -11.94
CA ALA A 94 5.18 7.17 -11.77
C ALA A 94 6.47 7.78 -12.34
N LYS A 95 7.60 7.08 -12.19
CA LYS A 95 8.88 7.52 -12.73
C LYS A 95 8.95 7.39 -14.26
N GLU A 96 8.55 6.25 -14.79
CA GLU A 96 8.59 5.96 -16.24
C GLU A 96 7.76 6.95 -17.06
N ILE A 97 6.62 7.36 -16.54
CA ILE A 97 5.77 8.37 -17.21
C ILE A 97 6.13 9.81 -16.83
N ASP A 98 7.22 10.05 -16.10
CA ASP A 98 7.64 11.38 -15.64
C ASP A 98 6.53 12.13 -14.89
N MET A 99 5.90 11.45 -13.93
CA MET A 99 4.78 11.99 -13.14
C MET A 99 5.23 12.70 -11.86
N LEU A 100 6.44 12.45 -11.38
CA LEU A 100 6.95 12.98 -10.11
C LEU A 100 7.68 14.31 -10.33
N ASN A 101 7.41 15.28 -9.45
CA ASN A 101 8.19 16.51 -9.35
C ASN A 101 9.57 16.24 -8.74
N GLU A 102 10.51 17.19 -8.91
CA GLU A 102 11.76 17.21 -8.14
C GLU A 102 11.43 17.27 -6.63
N HIS A 103 12.27 16.63 -5.82
CA HIS A 103 12.10 16.54 -4.35
C HIS A 103 10.82 15.83 -3.88
N SER A 104 10.11 15.12 -4.74
CA SER A 104 8.90 14.40 -4.37
C SER A 104 9.13 13.36 -3.28
N SER A 105 8.06 12.99 -2.59
CA SER A 105 8.11 12.06 -1.45
C SER A 105 7.15 10.90 -1.61
N ILE A 106 7.65 9.69 -1.43
CA ILE A 106 6.85 8.47 -1.42
C ILE A 106 6.80 7.95 0.01
N VAL A 107 5.62 7.70 0.53
CA VAL A 107 5.40 7.20 1.88
C VAL A 107 4.54 5.94 1.84
N THR A 108 4.95 4.90 2.54
CA THR A 108 4.12 3.70 2.74
C THR A 108 3.86 3.44 4.22
N LEU A 109 2.91 2.55 4.50
CA LEU A 109 2.55 2.15 5.86
C LEU A 109 3.05 0.74 6.14
N THR A 110 3.88 0.60 7.17
CA THR A 110 4.34 -0.67 7.72
C THR A 110 3.83 -0.89 9.14
N TYR A 111 4.25 -2.00 9.75
CA TYR A 111 3.88 -2.37 11.12
C TYR A 111 4.97 -3.24 11.76
N ASP A 112 5.07 -3.20 13.07
CA ASP A 112 6.03 -3.95 13.90
C ASP A 112 6.11 -5.47 13.58
N GLY A 113 5.03 -6.04 13.03
CA GLY A 113 5.00 -7.42 12.55
C GLY A 113 6.01 -7.74 11.44
N SER A 114 6.67 -6.74 10.85
CA SER A 114 7.79 -6.91 9.92
C SER A 114 9.06 -7.44 10.60
N THR A 115 9.23 -7.14 11.89
CA THR A 115 10.44 -7.47 12.68
C THR A 115 10.15 -8.33 13.89
N LYS A 116 8.89 -8.40 14.33
CA LYS A 116 8.44 -9.17 15.49
C LYS A 116 7.33 -10.13 15.10
N VAL A 117 7.21 -11.24 15.81
CA VAL A 117 6.07 -12.14 15.66
C VAL A 117 4.85 -11.54 16.36
N ILE A 118 3.82 -11.22 15.58
CA ILE A 118 2.55 -10.74 16.08
C ILE A 118 1.50 -11.81 15.77
N ASN A 119 0.85 -12.33 16.81
CA ASN A 119 -0.18 -13.35 16.65
C ASN A 119 -1.32 -12.86 15.75
N GLY A 120 -1.73 -13.70 14.79
CA GLY A 120 -2.79 -13.37 13.83
C GLY A 120 -2.37 -12.42 12.70
N TYR A 121 -1.11 -11.99 12.65
CA TYR A 121 -0.58 -11.17 11.56
C TYR A 121 0.09 -12.00 10.45
N ASN A 122 0.68 -13.13 10.81
CA ASN A 122 1.15 -14.21 9.95
C ASN A 122 1.81 -13.76 8.64
N VAL A 123 1.25 -14.15 7.47
CA VAL A 123 1.81 -13.84 6.14
C VAL A 123 1.96 -12.34 5.91
N MET A 124 1.15 -11.51 6.55
CA MET A 124 1.28 -10.06 6.44
C MET A 124 2.58 -9.55 7.08
N GLY A 125 3.08 -10.21 8.12
CA GLY A 125 4.40 -9.90 8.70
C GLY A 125 5.52 -10.08 7.67
N ALA A 126 5.51 -11.19 6.94
CA ALA A 126 6.46 -11.43 5.85
C ALA A 126 6.32 -10.38 4.73
N ALA A 127 5.09 -10.03 4.34
CA ALA A 127 4.84 -9.00 3.34
C ALA A 127 5.33 -7.61 3.78
N LYS A 128 5.16 -7.26 5.06
CA LYS A 128 5.68 -5.98 5.60
C LYS A 128 7.20 -5.95 5.68
N ALA A 129 7.86 -7.06 5.98
CA ALA A 129 9.32 -7.16 5.91
C ALA A 129 9.84 -6.93 4.49
N ALA A 130 9.18 -7.53 3.48
CA ALA A 130 9.49 -7.29 2.07
C ALA A 130 9.24 -5.83 1.66
N LEU A 131 8.12 -5.24 2.11
CA LEU A 131 7.81 -3.83 1.88
C LEU A 131 8.90 -2.90 2.43
N GLU A 132 9.37 -3.12 3.63
CA GLU A 132 10.46 -2.33 4.24
C GLU A 132 11.79 -2.50 3.50
N ALA A 133 12.07 -3.69 2.97
CA ALA A 133 13.22 -3.90 2.10
C ALA A 133 13.08 -3.07 0.81
N ASN A 134 11.91 -3.08 0.18
CA ASN A 134 11.62 -2.27 -1.01
C ASN A 134 11.81 -0.77 -0.73
N VAL A 135 11.36 -0.27 0.41
CA VAL A 135 11.57 1.14 0.81
C VAL A 135 13.05 1.50 0.83
N ARG A 136 13.92 0.64 1.41
CA ARG A 136 15.36 0.91 1.47
C ARG A 136 16.01 0.95 0.08
N TYR A 137 15.68 0.00 -0.79
CA TYR A 137 16.21 -0.02 -2.16
C TYR A 137 15.69 1.13 -3.00
N LEU A 138 14.41 1.46 -2.90
CA LEU A 138 13.83 2.61 -3.60
C LEU A 138 14.43 3.93 -3.12
N ALA A 139 14.64 4.08 -1.81
CA ALA A 139 15.28 5.27 -1.23
C ALA A 139 16.73 5.46 -1.75
N GLU A 140 17.50 4.38 -1.87
CA GLU A 140 18.84 4.43 -2.45
C GLU A 140 18.80 4.81 -3.92
N ASN A 141 17.89 4.19 -4.69
CA ASN A 141 17.81 4.44 -6.15
C ASN A 141 17.35 5.88 -6.45
N LEU A 142 16.30 6.35 -5.76
CA LEU A 142 15.68 7.64 -6.03
C LEU A 142 16.35 8.81 -5.29
N GLY A 143 17.09 8.53 -4.22
CA GLY A 143 17.81 9.55 -3.47
C GLY A 143 18.84 10.32 -4.30
N LYS A 144 19.39 9.71 -5.33
CA LYS A 144 20.30 10.36 -6.32
C LYS A 144 19.60 11.46 -7.12
N GLU A 145 18.29 11.43 -7.17
CA GLU A 145 17.42 12.43 -7.82
C GLU A 145 16.68 13.29 -6.79
N GLU A 146 17.18 13.31 -5.56
CA GLU A 146 16.65 14.09 -4.43
C GLU A 146 15.20 13.73 -4.04
N MET A 147 14.70 12.58 -4.49
CA MET A 147 13.40 12.03 -4.10
C MET A 147 13.55 11.20 -2.81
N ARG A 148 12.52 11.18 -2.00
CA ARG A 148 12.52 10.47 -0.70
C ARG A 148 11.51 9.35 -0.69
N VAL A 149 11.90 8.20 -0.14
CA VAL A 149 11.02 7.06 0.08
C VAL A 149 11.11 6.65 1.54
N ASN A 150 9.97 6.66 2.25
CA ASN A 150 9.91 6.37 3.67
C ASN A 150 8.76 5.43 4.02
N ALA A 151 8.85 4.76 5.15
CA ALA A 151 7.77 3.99 5.73
C ALA A 151 7.39 4.55 7.11
N ILE A 152 6.10 4.59 7.41
CA ILE A 152 5.57 4.90 8.73
C ILE A 152 5.17 3.58 9.38
N SER A 153 5.84 3.20 10.47
CA SER A 153 5.42 2.10 11.32
C SER A 153 4.33 2.61 12.27
N ALA A 154 3.10 2.47 11.84
CA ALA A 154 1.95 2.91 12.63
C ALA A 154 1.62 1.89 13.72
N GLY A 155 1.21 2.36 14.89
CA GLY A 155 0.60 1.51 15.92
C GLY A 155 -0.74 0.92 15.46
N PRO A 156 -1.32 -0.03 16.21
CA PRO A 156 -2.59 -0.65 15.85
C PRO A 156 -3.73 0.38 15.91
N ILE A 157 -4.37 0.63 14.77
CA ILE A 157 -5.49 1.55 14.63
C ILE A 157 -6.73 0.75 14.20
N LYS A 158 -7.88 1.03 14.83
CA LYS A 158 -9.17 0.38 14.49
C LYS A 158 -9.64 0.84 13.10
N THR A 159 -9.25 0.12 12.07
CA THR A 159 -9.70 0.30 10.68
C THR A 159 -10.57 -0.88 10.23
N LEU A 160 -11.21 -0.75 9.08
CA LEU A 160 -11.92 -1.88 8.46
C LEU A 160 -10.96 -3.05 8.15
N SER A 161 -9.77 -2.75 7.67
CA SER A 161 -8.73 -3.75 7.39
C SER A 161 -8.24 -4.47 8.66
N ALA A 162 -8.16 -3.76 9.78
CA ALA A 162 -7.76 -4.33 11.06
C ALA A 162 -8.75 -5.38 11.60
N LYS A 163 -10.04 -5.33 11.18
CA LYS A 163 -11.03 -6.34 11.55
C LYS A 163 -10.73 -7.74 11.01
N GLY A 164 -9.93 -7.85 9.95
CA GLY A 164 -9.48 -9.13 9.39
C GLY A 164 -8.39 -9.82 10.21
N ILE A 165 -7.76 -9.13 11.15
CA ILE A 165 -6.69 -9.67 12.00
C ILE A 165 -7.34 -10.36 13.21
N LYS A 166 -6.97 -11.62 13.43
CA LYS A 166 -7.44 -12.40 14.57
C LYS A 166 -6.99 -11.72 15.88
N ASP A 167 -7.91 -11.63 16.85
CA ASP A 167 -7.63 -11.07 18.18
C ASP A 167 -7.06 -9.63 18.17
N PHE A 168 -7.39 -8.82 17.15
CA PHE A 168 -6.89 -7.44 17.00
C PHE A 168 -7.07 -6.60 18.29
N SER A 169 -8.12 -6.86 19.08
CA SER A 169 -8.37 -6.14 20.34
C SER A 169 -7.23 -6.31 21.35
N SER A 170 -6.51 -7.43 21.34
CA SER A 170 -5.37 -7.67 22.24
C SER A 170 -4.15 -6.84 21.86
N MET A 171 -4.02 -6.42 20.60
CA MET A 171 -2.94 -5.58 20.11
C MET A 171 -3.06 -4.12 20.56
N LEU A 172 -4.26 -3.71 21.01
CA LEU A 172 -4.52 -2.33 21.45
C LEU A 172 -4.13 -2.07 22.92
N THR A 173 -3.73 -3.12 23.64
CA THR A 173 -3.44 -3.09 25.09
C THR A 173 -1.95 -3.22 25.41
N ILE A 174 -1.08 -3.05 24.41
CA ILE A 174 0.39 -3.09 24.58
C ILE A 174 0.95 -1.67 24.74
#